data_f5a032eaa99c3cf9bc7ddb4594aab8ad
#
_entry.id   f5a032eaa99c3cf9bc7ddb4594aab8ad
#
_cell.length_a   1.000
_cell.length_b   1.000
_cell.length_c   1.000
_cell.angle_alpha   90.00
_cell.angle_beta   90.00
_cell.angle_gamma   90.00
#
_symmetry.space_group_name_H-M   'P 1'
#
loop_
_entity.id
_entity.type
_entity.pdbx_description
1 polymer ?
#
loop_
_entity_poly.entity_id
_entity_poly.type
_entity_poly.pdbx_seq_one_letter_code
_entity_poly.pdbx_strand_id
1 'polypeptide(L)'
;MSAGEGAHESAAPKYKHLRLTMQEIRQANEEARASNTAAQILLPSSYGGIEVDPDSHEKTYRLKQSDMVNRSMVDLNTAKNFFDFQLRFGPYRVDYSRNGRYLLLGGSKGHVAIMDCLQTQVKTEIQLQQEIHDVHYLHNESMFAVAQQKYVYIYDYRGIEIHCMKEHKQTYRLDFLPYHYLLVTGASNGWIRWHDVSTGEYVHGYSGGHGPIRGIPIYHWII
;
A
#
# COMPACT_ATOMS: atom_id res chain seq x y z
N MET A 1 -44.72 40.15 -29.44
CA MET A 1 -43.52 39.65 -30.06
C MET A 1 -42.92 38.63 -29.08
N SER A 2 -43.29 37.38 -29.28
CA SER A 2 -42.87 36.24 -28.44
C SER A 2 -41.67 35.59 -29.10
N ALA A 3 -40.52 35.62 -28.44
CA ALA A 3 -39.33 34.89 -28.86
C ALA A 3 -39.40 33.48 -28.20
N GLY A 4 -39.57 32.47 -29.05
CA GLY A 4 -39.61 31.06 -28.61
C GLY A 4 -38.28 30.56 -28.08
N GLU A 5 -38.32 30.02 -26.91
CA GLU A 5 -37.28 29.15 -26.38
C GLU A 5 -37.26 27.83 -27.16
N GLY A 6 -36.30 27.69 -28.05
CA GLY A 6 -36.02 26.41 -28.70
C GLY A 6 -35.38 25.45 -27.72
N ALA A 7 -36.20 24.57 -27.16
CA ALA A 7 -35.71 23.40 -26.43
C ALA A 7 -34.91 22.53 -27.39
N HIS A 8 -33.60 22.44 -27.21
CA HIS A 8 -32.74 21.44 -27.82
C HIS A 8 -33.15 20.06 -27.26
N GLU A 9 -34.10 19.45 -27.89
CA GLU A 9 -34.44 18.05 -27.70
C GLU A 9 -33.28 17.20 -28.17
N SER A 10 -32.45 16.76 -27.24
CA SER A 10 -31.29 15.90 -27.54
C SER A 10 -31.82 14.58 -28.10
N ALA A 11 -31.54 14.35 -29.38
CA ALA A 11 -31.95 13.13 -30.09
C ALA A 11 -31.49 11.89 -29.30
N ALA A 12 -32.45 11.06 -28.91
CA ALA A 12 -32.19 9.83 -28.18
C ALA A 12 -31.27 8.90 -29.00
N PRO A 13 -30.23 8.31 -28.42
CA PRO A 13 -29.28 7.46 -29.15
C PRO A 13 -30.01 6.27 -29.78
N LYS A 14 -29.75 6.00 -31.05
CA LYS A 14 -30.37 4.95 -31.85
C LYS A 14 -30.08 3.52 -31.36
N TYR A 15 -29.02 3.32 -30.58
CA TYR A 15 -28.56 2.00 -30.16
C TYR A 15 -28.72 1.83 -28.64
N LYS A 16 -29.25 0.67 -28.24
CA LYS A 16 -29.50 0.35 -26.81
C LYS A 16 -28.24 0.38 -25.95
N HIS A 17 -27.13 -0.09 -26.47
CA HIS A 17 -25.85 -0.08 -25.75
C HIS A 17 -25.33 1.35 -25.51
N LEU A 18 -25.51 2.26 -26.46
CA LEU A 18 -25.15 3.67 -26.30
C LEU A 18 -25.99 4.36 -25.21
N ARG A 19 -27.25 3.96 -25.06
CA ARG A 19 -28.09 4.47 -23.96
C ARG A 19 -27.60 4.00 -22.60
N LEU A 20 -27.21 2.73 -22.48
CA LEU A 20 -26.64 2.20 -21.24
C LEU A 20 -25.33 2.91 -20.88
N THR A 21 -24.42 3.04 -21.82
CA THR A 21 -23.17 3.77 -21.61
C THR A 21 -23.39 5.23 -21.24
N MET A 22 -24.37 5.90 -21.86
CA MET A 22 -24.73 7.28 -21.49
C MET A 22 -25.34 7.40 -20.10
N GLN A 23 -26.08 6.39 -19.66
CA GLN A 23 -26.59 6.32 -18.28
C GLN A 23 -25.47 6.13 -17.27
N GLU A 24 -24.56 5.22 -17.54
CA GLU A 24 -23.37 5.00 -16.69
C GLU A 24 -22.52 6.26 -16.58
N ILE A 25 -22.28 6.96 -17.68
CA ILE A 25 -21.54 8.24 -17.67
C ILE A 25 -22.28 9.31 -16.85
N ARG A 26 -23.60 9.37 -16.96
CA ARG A 26 -24.38 10.31 -16.14
C ARG A 26 -24.31 9.98 -14.66
N GLN A 27 -24.47 8.72 -14.29
CA GLN A 27 -24.33 8.27 -12.90
C GLN A 27 -22.94 8.58 -12.35
N ALA A 28 -21.87 8.25 -13.09
CA ALA A 28 -20.51 8.56 -12.71
C ALA A 28 -20.26 10.08 -12.52
N ASN A 29 -20.84 10.90 -13.38
CA ASN A 29 -20.75 12.35 -13.25
C ASN A 29 -21.56 12.89 -12.04
N GLU A 30 -22.70 12.31 -11.73
CA GLU A 30 -23.49 12.68 -10.55
C GLU A 30 -22.77 12.27 -9.26
N GLU A 31 -22.21 11.08 -9.22
CA GLU A 31 -21.39 10.60 -8.10
C GLU A 31 -20.14 11.47 -7.89
N ALA A 32 -19.45 11.82 -8.99
CA ALA A 32 -18.30 12.72 -8.93
C ALA A 32 -18.67 14.11 -8.41
N ARG A 33 -19.84 14.66 -8.83
CA ARG A 33 -20.34 15.95 -8.33
C ARG A 33 -20.72 15.86 -6.85
N ALA A 34 -21.40 14.80 -6.44
CA ALA A 34 -21.75 14.56 -5.04
C ALA A 34 -20.50 14.42 -4.16
N SER A 35 -19.49 13.69 -4.63
CA SER A 35 -18.21 13.55 -3.99
C SER A 35 -17.47 14.88 -3.84
N ASN A 36 -17.43 15.70 -4.89
CA ASN A 36 -16.83 17.03 -4.84
C ASN A 36 -17.57 17.97 -3.86
N THR A 37 -18.89 17.90 -3.83
CA THR A 37 -19.69 18.68 -2.88
C THR A 37 -19.43 18.24 -1.44
N ALA A 38 -19.36 16.93 -1.20
CA ALA A 38 -19.00 16.38 0.11
C ALA A 38 -17.58 16.79 0.54
N ALA A 39 -16.62 16.78 -0.38
CA ALA A 39 -15.26 17.22 -0.12
C ALA A 39 -15.16 18.71 0.25
N GLN A 40 -16.04 19.56 -0.29
CA GLN A 40 -16.10 20.99 0.07
C GLN A 40 -16.66 21.21 1.50
N ILE A 41 -17.50 20.28 1.99
CA ILE A 41 -18.05 20.33 3.35
C ILE A 41 -17.03 19.81 4.36
N LEU A 42 -16.08 18.96 3.94
CA LEU A 42 -14.98 18.54 4.80
C LEU A 42 -14.13 19.77 5.11
N LEU A 43 -14.26 20.26 6.33
CA LEU A 43 -13.36 21.29 6.82
C LEU A 43 -11.92 20.81 6.64
N PRO A 44 -11.03 21.67 6.13
CA PRO A 44 -9.61 21.33 6.13
C PRO A 44 -9.26 20.94 7.55
N SER A 45 -8.66 19.77 7.73
CA SER A 45 -8.17 19.35 9.04
C SER A 45 -7.33 20.50 9.58
N SER A 46 -7.76 21.09 10.68
CA SER A 46 -6.91 22.00 11.44
C SER A 46 -5.56 21.29 11.60
N TYR A 47 -4.48 22.01 11.41
CA TYR A 47 -3.14 21.48 11.56
C TYR A 47 -3.09 20.51 12.74
N GLY A 48 -3.09 19.21 12.46
CA GLY A 48 -2.94 18.15 13.46
C GLY A 48 -1.49 18.00 13.91
N GLY A 49 -0.69 19.04 13.72
CA GLY A 49 0.68 19.10 14.19
C GLY A 49 0.74 19.42 15.68
N ILE A 50 1.77 18.93 16.32
CA ILE A 50 2.10 19.33 17.68
C ILE A 50 2.54 20.80 17.62
N GLU A 51 1.69 21.69 18.10
CA GLU A 51 2.03 23.11 18.25
C GLU A 51 2.90 23.26 19.48
N VAL A 52 4.06 23.83 19.28
CA VAL A 52 4.97 24.19 20.37
C VAL A 52 4.74 25.66 20.68
N ASP A 53 4.56 25.97 21.95
CA ASP A 53 4.45 27.34 22.43
C ASP A 53 5.71 28.12 22.00
N PRO A 54 5.59 29.26 21.29
CA PRO A 54 6.72 30.04 20.82
C PRO A 54 7.62 30.53 21.95
N ASP A 55 7.08 30.69 23.14
CA ASP A 55 7.81 31.10 24.35
C ASP A 55 8.52 29.94 25.05
N SER A 56 8.19 28.70 24.70
CA SER A 56 8.87 27.50 25.20
C SER A 56 10.09 27.18 24.34
N HIS A 57 11.20 26.87 24.98
CA HIS A 57 12.38 26.35 24.26
C HIS A 57 12.24 24.88 23.84
N GLU A 58 11.01 24.36 23.87
CA GLU A 58 10.72 23.00 23.42
C GLU A 58 10.81 22.91 21.91
N LYS A 59 11.44 21.82 21.45
CA LYS A 59 11.59 21.52 20.02
C LYS A 59 10.86 20.22 19.71
N THR A 60 9.98 20.23 18.71
CA THR A 60 9.14 19.08 18.33
C THR A 60 9.95 17.81 18.06
N TYR A 61 11.14 17.92 17.51
CA TYR A 61 12.02 16.77 17.23
C TYR A 61 12.59 16.08 18.49
N ARG A 62 12.47 16.71 19.68
CA ARG A 62 12.91 16.15 20.96
C ARG A 62 11.78 15.41 21.69
N LEU A 63 10.55 15.59 21.26
CA LEU A 63 9.40 14.91 21.87
C LEU A 63 9.49 13.40 21.64
N LYS A 64 9.45 12.67 22.73
CA LYS A 64 9.39 11.21 22.72
C LYS A 64 7.96 10.75 22.90
N GLN A 65 7.66 9.54 22.46
CA GLN A 65 6.34 8.93 22.65
C GLN A 65 5.96 8.85 24.14
N SER A 66 6.93 8.56 25.02
CA SER A 66 6.74 8.56 26.48
C SER A 66 6.26 9.90 27.01
N ASP A 67 6.72 11.00 26.42
CA ASP A 67 6.36 12.35 26.87
C ASP A 67 4.90 12.67 26.48
N MET A 68 4.43 12.15 25.34
CA MET A 68 3.04 12.27 24.89
C MET A 68 2.08 11.54 25.84
N VAL A 69 2.46 10.34 26.28
CA VAL A 69 1.66 9.56 27.26
C VAL A 69 1.63 10.25 28.60
N ASN A 70 2.80 10.72 29.10
CA ASN A 70 2.92 11.40 30.39
C ASN A 70 2.16 12.74 30.44
N ARG A 71 2.06 13.43 29.31
CA ARG A 71 1.31 14.70 29.20
C ARG A 71 -0.19 14.52 28.99
N SER A 72 -0.70 13.29 29.10
CA SER A 72 -2.12 12.95 28.91
C SER A 72 -2.69 13.35 27.54
N MET A 73 -1.84 13.45 26.53
CA MET A 73 -2.26 13.73 25.14
C MET A 73 -2.90 12.51 24.48
N VAL A 74 -2.73 11.33 25.09
CA VAL A 74 -3.20 10.05 24.55
C VAL A 74 -3.99 9.32 25.63
N ASP A 75 -5.12 8.72 25.25
CA ASP A 75 -5.92 7.89 26.15
C ASP A 75 -5.11 6.71 26.70
N LEU A 76 -5.34 6.36 27.97
CA LEU A 76 -4.65 5.26 28.65
C LEU A 76 -4.80 3.92 27.93
N ASN A 77 -5.92 3.69 27.23
CA ASN A 77 -6.13 2.47 26.45
C ASN A 77 -5.27 2.45 25.19
N THR A 78 -5.11 3.60 24.52
CA THR A 78 -4.23 3.75 23.37
C THR A 78 -2.76 3.67 23.78
N ALA A 79 -2.42 4.20 24.96
CA ALA A 79 -1.07 4.14 25.52
C ALA A 79 -0.60 2.70 25.82
N LYS A 80 -1.52 1.78 26.13
CA LYS A 80 -1.19 0.36 26.33
C LYS A 80 -0.77 -0.35 25.05
N ASN A 81 -1.19 0.15 23.89
CA ASN A 81 -0.83 -0.41 22.58
C ASN A 81 0.48 0.15 22.03
N PHE A 82 1.19 0.94 22.84
CA PHE A 82 2.50 1.43 22.48
C PHE A 82 3.53 0.30 22.60
N PHE A 83 4.32 0.13 21.55
CA PHE A 83 5.42 -0.82 21.53
C PHE A 83 6.65 -0.18 20.90
N ASP A 84 7.81 -0.47 21.45
CA ASP A 84 9.12 -0.05 20.94
C ASP A 84 9.98 -1.30 20.73
N PHE A 85 10.33 -1.56 19.48
CA PHE A 85 11.16 -2.69 19.11
C PHE A 85 12.54 -2.23 18.64
N GLN A 86 13.56 -2.78 19.26
CA GLN A 86 14.94 -2.62 18.81
C GLN A 86 15.31 -3.76 17.86
N LEU A 87 15.29 -3.46 16.57
CA LEU A 87 15.61 -4.42 15.53
C LEU A 87 17.12 -4.39 15.22
N ARG A 88 17.77 -5.57 15.29
CA ARG A 88 19.23 -5.67 15.23
C ARG A 88 19.81 -6.04 13.85
N PHE A 89 18.97 -6.48 12.91
CA PHE A 89 19.42 -7.11 11.66
C PHE A 89 19.44 -6.19 10.44
N GLY A 90 19.84 -4.94 10.62
CA GLY A 90 20.10 -3.98 9.54
C GLY A 90 18.92 -3.15 9.13
N PRO A 91 18.91 -2.54 7.96
CA PRO A 91 17.72 -1.81 7.53
C PRO A 91 16.55 -2.77 7.31
N TYR A 92 15.36 -2.30 7.71
CA TYR A 92 14.14 -3.08 7.59
C TYR A 92 13.21 -2.48 6.53
N ARG A 93 12.51 -3.34 5.83
CA ARG A 93 11.34 -3.06 5.04
C ARG A 93 10.11 -3.45 5.83
N VAL A 94 9.05 -2.69 5.63
CA VAL A 94 7.83 -2.83 6.40
C VAL A 94 6.65 -2.78 5.44
N ASP A 95 5.73 -3.69 5.62
CA ASP A 95 4.45 -3.69 4.93
C ASP A 95 3.32 -4.06 5.89
N TYR A 96 2.13 -3.52 5.64
CA TYR A 96 0.94 -3.82 6.41
C TYR A 96 -0.03 -4.66 5.60
N SER A 97 -0.70 -5.59 6.28
CA SER A 97 -1.84 -6.26 5.69
C SER A 97 -2.94 -5.24 5.34
N ARG A 98 -3.78 -5.55 4.36
CA ARG A 98 -4.83 -4.66 3.87
C ARG A 98 -5.78 -4.15 4.95
N ASN A 99 -6.01 -4.92 6.01
CA ASN A 99 -6.81 -4.53 7.16
C ASN A 99 -6.01 -3.76 8.24
N GLY A 100 -4.71 -3.53 8.03
CA GLY A 100 -3.83 -2.84 8.96
C GLY A 100 -3.51 -3.59 10.25
N ARG A 101 -3.96 -4.85 10.40
CA ARG A 101 -3.78 -5.62 11.63
C ARG A 101 -2.40 -6.25 11.75
N TYR A 102 -1.88 -6.77 10.63
CA TYR A 102 -0.61 -7.49 10.64
C TYR A 102 0.49 -6.66 9.99
N LEU A 103 1.61 -6.59 10.68
CA LEU A 103 2.82 -5.94 10.24
C LEU A 103 3.81 -7.01 9.77
N LEU A 104 4.29 -6.87 8.54
CA LEU A 104 5.36 -7.68 7.98
C LEU A 104 6.66 -6.89 8.02
N LEU A 105 7.67 -7.47 8.61
CA LEU A 105 9.02 -6.90 8.72
C LEU A 105 10.00 -7.75 7.94
N GLY A 106 10.81 -7.13 7.07
CA GLY A 106 11.88 -7.80 6.34
C GLY A 106 13.20 -7.09 6.57
N GLY A 107 14.11 -7.73 7.29
CA GLY A 107 15.44 -7.22 7.53
C GLY A 107 16.43 -7.61 6.43
N SER A 108 17.31 -6.70 6.03
CA SER A 108 18.28 -6.94 4.95
C SER A 108 19.18 -8.15 5.19
N LYS A 109 19.38 -8.55 6.45
CA LYS A 109 20.20 -9.74 6.81
C LYS A 109 19.39 -11.05 6.83
N GLY A 110 18.21 -11.08 6.24
CA GLY A 110 17.41 -12.30 6.12
C GLY A 110 16.39 -12.53 7.22
N HIS A 111 16.20 -11.60 8.14
CA HIS A 111 15.21 -11.71 9.19
C HIS A 111 13.82 -11.32 8.64
N VAL A 112 12.83 -12.18 8.81
CA VAL A 112 11.42 -11.88 8.49
C VAL A 112 10.57 -12.16 9.71
N ALA A 113 9.70 -11.21 10.05
CA ALA A 113 8.78 -11.37 11.16
C ALA A 113 7.38 -10.86 10.82
N ILE A 114 6.37 -11.55 11.28
CA ILE A 114 4.96 -11.15 11.20
C ILE A 114 4.48 -10.85 12.60
N MET A 115 3.96 -9.65 12.80
CA MET A 115 3.46 -9.19 14.07
C MET A 115 1.97 -8.84 13.98
N ASP A 116 1.21 -9.21 15.00
CA ASP A 116 -0.16 -8.73 15.20
C ASP A 116 -0.09 -7.41 15.99
N CYS A 117 -0.46 -6.30 15.33
CA CYS A 117 -0.42 -4.97 15.93
C CYS A 117 -1.46 -4.77 17.04
N LEU A 118 -2.58 -5.50 17.01
CA LEU A 118 -3.60 -5.41 18.05
C LEU A 118 -3.20 -6.13 19.34
N GLN A 119 -2.55 -7.30 19.18
CA GLN A 119 -2.10 -8.10 20.31
C GLN A 119 -0.67 -7.80 20.73
N THR A 120 0.06 -7.00 19.93
CA THR A 120 1.49 -6.70 20.11
C THR A 120 2.37 -7.96 20.25
N GLN A 121 1.99 -9.02 19.52
CA GLN A 121 2.66 -10.30 19.56
C GLN A 121 3.26 -10.65 18.20
N VAL A 122 4.47 -11.19 18.24
CA VAL A 122 5.08 -11.81 17.06
C VAL A 122 4.40 -13.15 16.80
N LYS A 123 3.81 -13.32 15.62
CA LYS A 123 3.15 -14.57 15.22
C LYS A 123 4.13 -15.56 14.60
N THR A 124 4.99 -15.05 13.75
CA THR A 124 5.95 -15.86 13.00
C THR A 124 7.24 -15.10 12.87
N GLU A 125 8.34 -15.77 13.13
CA GLU A 125 9.69 -15.26 12.97
C GLU A 125 10.52 -16.30 12.25
N ILE A 126 11.14 -15.93 11.15
CA ILE A 126 11.99 -16.80 10.33
C ILE A 126 13.29 -16.09 9.98
N GLN A 127 14.36 -16.86 9.89
CA GLN A 127 15.64 -16.37 9.44
C GLN A 127 15.99 -17.01 8.09
N LEU A 128 15.85 -16.22 7.03
CA LEU A 128 16.28 -16.58 5.70
C LEU A 128 17.78 -16.27 5.59
N GLN A 129 18.56 -17.22 5.13
CA GLN A 129 20.04 -17.05 5.07
C GLN A 129 20.49 -16.22 3.85
N GLN A 130 19.62 -15.37 3.32
CA GLN A 130 19.87 -14.54 2.15
C GLN A 130 19.48 -13.10 2.43
N GLU A 131 20.12 -12.17 1.74
CA GLU A 131 19.77 -10.77 1.82
C GLU A 131 18.34 -10.52 1.29
N ILE A 132 17.56 -9.74 2.04
CA ILE A 132 16.20 -9.35 1.67
C ILE A 132 16.25 -7.89 1.20
N HIS A 133 15.69 -7.65 0.02
CA HIS A 133 15.59 -6.31 -0.55
C HIS A 133 14.23 -5.68 -0.27
N ASP A 134 13.16 -6.48 -0.32
CA ASP A 134 11.81 -6.01 -0.09
C ASP A 134 10.88 -7.14 0.37
N VAL A 135 9.78 -6.77 1.04
CA VAL A 135 8.74 -7.70 1.47
C VAL A 135 7.38 -7.07 1.21
N HIS A 136 6.41 -7.86 0.80
CA HIS A 136 5.06 -7.38 0.51
C HIS A 136 4.01 -8.44 0.79
N TYR A 137 2.89 -8.05 1.42
CA TYR A 137 1.72 -8.92 1.50
C TYR A 137 1.08 -9.07 0.11
N LEU A 138 0.49 -10.22 -0.14
CA LEU A 138 -0.32 -10.46 -1.32
C LEU A 138 -1.77 -9.98 -1.09
N HIS A 139 -2.75 -10.69 -1.60
CA HIS A 139 -4.15 -10.28 -1.49
C HIS A 139 -4.69 -10.26 -0.05
N ASN A 140 -4.14 -11.08 0.83
CA ASN A 140 -4.47 -11.15 2.25
C ASN A 140 -3.23 -11.46 3.10
N GLU A 141 -3.42 -11.56 4.42
CA GLU A 141 -2.39 -11.88 5.40
C GLU A 141 -1.90 -13.34 5.37
N SER A 142 -2.51 -14.22 4.57
CA SER A 142 -2.14 -15.64 4.53
C SER A 142 -0.85 -15.90 3.78
N MET A 143 -0.50 -15.02 2.83
CA MET A 143 0.68 -15.18 1.99
C MET A 143 1.40 -13.84 1.81
N PHE A 144 2.71 -13.92 1.75
CA PHE A 144 3.57 -12.77 1.50
C PHE A 144 4.73 -13.12 0.56
N ALA A 145 5.16 -12.14 -0.20
CA ALA A 145 6.30 -12.24 -1.10
C ALA A 145 7.53 -11.61 -0.47
N VAL A 146 8.68 -12.23 -0.69
CA VAL A 146 9.99 -11.75 -0.24
C VAL A 146 10.94 -11.68 -1.43
N ALA A 147 11.45 -10.50 -1.72
CA ALA A 147 12.52 -10.31 -2.68
C ALA A 147 13.86 -10.65 -2.02
N GLN A 148 14.35 -11.85 -2.26
CA GLN A 148 15.67 -12.26 -1.79
C GLN A 148 16.73 -11.91 -2.83
N GLN A 149 17.99 -12.05 -2.45
CA GLN A 149 19.16 -11.69 -3.25
C GLN A 149 19.07 -12.15 -4.72
N LYS A 150 18.57 -13.35 -4.96
CA LYS A 150 18.56 -13.97 -6.30
C LYS A 150 17.19 -14.00 -6.94
N TYR A 151 16.18 -14.41 -6.19
CA TYR A 151 14.82 -14.66 -6.67
C TYR A 151 13.78 -14.07 -5.72
N VAL A 152 12.53 -14.05 -6.17
CA VAL A 152 11.38 -13.75 -5.33
C VAL A 152 10.75 -15.05 -4.86
N TYR A 153 10.43 -15.12 -3.59
CA TYR A 153 9.80 -16.27 -2.96
C TYR A 153 8.46 -15.86 -2.36
N ILE A 154 7.50 -16.77 -2.44
CA ILE A 154 6.22 -16.65 -1.77
C ILE A 154 6.21 -17.57 -0.58
N TYR A 155 5.84 -17.04 0.58
CA TYR A 155 5.72 -17.75 1.84
C TYR A 155 4.29 -17.72 2.36
N ASP A 156 3.93 -18.74 3.10
CA ASP A 156 2.73 -18.77 3.93
C ASP A 156 2.94 -17.99 5.23
N TYR A 157 1.85 -17.59 5.89
CA TYR A 157 1.89 -16.90 7.19
C TYR A 157 2.68 -17.66 8.27
N ARG A 158 2.92 -18.97 8.11
CA ARG A 158 3.76 -19.80 8.97
C ARG A 158 5.25 -19.75 8.62
N GLY A 159 5.61 -19.04 7.55
CA GLY A 159 6.98 -19.01 7.08
C GLY A 159 7.42 -20.19 6.23
N ILE A 160 6.45 -20.98 5.72
CA ILE A 160 6.74 -22.10 4.82
C ILE A 160 6.81 -21.57 3.39
N GLU A 161 7.86 -21.91 2.66
CA GLU A 161 8.01 -21.59 1.25
C GLU A 161 6.95 -22.32 0.41
N ILE A 162 6.14 -21.55 -0.32
CA ILE A 162 5.12 -22.09 -1.23
C ILE A 162 5.68 -22.15 -2.66
N HIS A 163 6.32 -21.08 -3.10
CA HIS A 163 6.76 -20.95 -4.48
C HIS A 163 8.01 -20.09 -4.63
N CYS A 164 8.88 -20.46 -5.60
CA CYS A 164 10.06 -19.71 -5.98
C CYS A 164 9.92 -19.21 -7.43
N MET A 165 9.85 -17.90 -7.60
CA MET A 165 9.72 -17.26 -8.92
C MET A 165 11.09 -17.05 -9.56
N LYS A 166 11.56 -18.02 -10.34
CA LYS A 166 12.89 -18.00 -10.95
C LYS A 166 13.05 -16.95 -12.07
N GLU A 167 11.95 -16.48 -12.64
CA GLU A 167 11.92 -15.45 -13.67
C GLU A 167 12.22 -14.05 -13.12
N HIS A 168 11.91 -13.83 -11.84
CA HIS A 168 12.10 -12.57 -11.14
C HIS A 168 13.47 -12.50 -10.48
N LYS A 169 14.49 -12.25 -11.33
CA LYS A 169 15.89 -12.21 -10.87
C LYS A 169 16.27 -10.83 -10.35
N GLN A 170 17.05 -10.80 -9.24
CA GLN A 170 17.64 -9.59 -8.67
C GLN A 170 16.61 -8.46 -8.44
N THR A 171 15.50 -8.81 -7.82
CA THR A 171 14.41 -7.89 -7.54
C THR A 171 14.75 -7.02 -6.33
N TYR A 172 14.58 -5.71 -6.48
CA TYR A 172 14.77 -4.74 -5.39
C TYR A 172 13.47 -4.20 -4.82
N ARG A 173 12.39 -4.26 -5.60
CA ARG A 173 11.08 -3.76 -5.19
C ARG A 173 9.99 -4.73 -5.57
N LEU A 174 9.06 -4.84 -4.65
CA LEU A 174 7.82 -5.57 -4.82
C LEU A 174 6.65 -4.60 -4.66
N ASP A 175 5.60 -4.84 -5.40
CA ASP A 175 4.30 -4.24 -5.19
C ASP A 175 3.21 -5.19 -5.67
N PHE A 176 2.01 -5.08 -5.13
CA PHE A 176 0.93 -6.01 -5.43
C PHE A 176 -0.35 -5.27 -5.83
N LEU A 177 -0.93 -5.67 -6.96
CA LEU A 177 -2.20 -5.16 -7.46
C LEU A 177 -3.35 -6.07 -7.01
N PRO A 178 -4.07 -5.73 -5.92
CA PRO A 178 -5.01 -6.65 -5.29
C PRO A 178 -6.22 -6.99 -6.15
N TYR A 179 -6.64 -6.07 -7.03
CA TYR A 179 -7.79 -6.30 -7.91
C TYR A 179 -7.47 -7.19 -9.10
N HIS A 180 -6.21 -7.24 -9.50
CA HIS A 180 -5.75 -8.02 -10.64
C HIS A 180 -4.95 -9.26 -10.24
N TYR A 181 -4.69 -9.44 -8.95
CA TYR A 181 -3.83 -10.51 -8.41
C TYR A 181 -2.44 -10.54 -9.03
N LEU A 182 -1.95 -9.37 -9.48
CA LEU A 182 -0.65 -9.25 -10.12
C LEU A 182 0.41 -8.76 -9.11
N LEU A 183 1.46 -9.57 -8.97
CA LEU A 183 2.68 -9.14 -8.31
C LEU A 183 3.57 -8.41 -9.31
N VAL A 184 3.94 -7.19 -8.99
CA VAL A 184 4.83 -6.36 -9.79
C VAL A 184 6.21 -6.34 -9.14
N THR A 185 7.23 -6.59 -9.93
CA THR A 185 8.60 -6.63 -9.44
C THR A 185 9.50 -5.69 -10.23
N GLY A 186 10.29 -4.91 -9.51
CA GLY A 186 11.31 -4.03 -10.08
C GLY A 186 12.71 -4.57 -9.81
N ALA A 187 13.46 -4.85 -10.88
CA ALA A 187 14.76 -5.47 -10.80
C ALA A 187 15.92 -4.47 -10.90
N SER A 188 17.12 -4.89 -10.44
CA SER A 188 18.35 -4.12 -10.50
C SER A 188 18.80 -3.75 -11.91
N ASN A 189 18.39 -4.56 -12.90
CA ASN A 189 18.73 -4.37 -14.31
C ASN A 189 17.72 -3.53 -15.10
N GLY A 190 16.79 -2.84 -14.42
CA GLY A 190 15.79 -1.99 -15.05
C GLY A 190 14.59 -2.73 -15.63
N TRP A 191 14.42 -4.00 -15.30
CA TRP A 191 13.25 -4.76 -15.68
C TRP A 191 12.12 -4.57 -14.68
N ILE A 192 10.91 -4.33 -15.20
CA ILE A 192 9.64 -4.46 -14.48
C ILE A 192 8.96 -5.72 -15.01
N ARG A 193 8.47 -6.56 -14.09
CA ARG A 193 7.81 -7.81 -14.45
C ARG A 193 6.50 -7.94 -13.68
N TRP A 194 5.52 -8.51 -14.36
CA TRP A 194 4.19 -8.82 -13.82
C TRP A 194 4.01 -10.32 -13.77
N HIS A 195 3.57 -10.79 -12.64
CA HIS A 195 3.31 -12.21 -12.37
C HIS A 195 1.91 -12.35 -11.79
N ASP A 196 1.10 -13.22 -12.36
CA ASP A 196 -0.23 -13.54 -11.84
C ASP A 196 -0.10 -14.53 -10.70
N VAL A 197 -0.41 -14.09 -9.48
CA VAL A 197 -0.33 -14.93 -8.28
C VAL A 197 -1.47 -15.95 -8.22
N SER A 198 -2.58 -15.69 -8.91
CA SER A 198 -3.74 -16.59 -8.92
C SER A 198 -3.52 -17.83 -9.79
N THR A 199 -2.86 -17.67 -10.92
CA THR A 199 -2.54 -18.76 -11.86
C THR A 199 -1.12 -19.30 -11.68
N GLY A 200 -0.23 -18.49 -11.09
CA GLY A 200 1.17 -18.79 -10.96
C GLY A 200 1.95 -18.60 -12.26
N GLU A 201 1.42 -17.83 -13.21
CA GLU A 201 2.01 -17.62 -14.52
C GLU A 201 2.68 -16.26 -14.64
N TYR A 202 3.80 -16.26 -15.38
CA TYR A 202 4.45 -15.03 -15.81
C TYR A 202 3.64 -14.35 -16.90
N VAL A 203 3.20 -13.10 -16.66
CA VAL A 203 2.34 -12.37 -17.60
C VAL A 203 3.16 -11.59 -18.60
N HIS A 204 4.00 -10.68 -18.13
CA HIS A 204 4.76 -9.79 -19.01
C HIS A 204 5.98 -9.21 -18.32
N GLY A 205 6.93 -8.70 -19.10
CA GLY A 205 8.07 -7.94 -18.61
C GLY A 205 8.48 -6.84 -19.56
N TYR A 206 8.86 -5.72 -18.99
CA TYR A 206 9.34 -4.57 -19.72
C TYR A 206 10.71 -4.15 -19.19
N SER A 207 11.63 -3.85 -20.11
CA SER A 207 12.93 -3.28 -19.76
C SER A 207 12.98 -1.81 -20.14
N GLY A 208 13.09 -0.95 -19.14
CA GLY A 208 13.19 0.48 -19.36
C GLY A 208 14.58 0.99 -19.78
N GLY A 209 15.62 0.18 -19.66
CA GLY A 209 17.00 0.56 -20.00
C GLY A 209 17.60 1.67 -19.09
N HIS A 210 16.92 2.01 -18.00
CA HIS A 210 17.28 3.17 -17.15
C HIS A 210 18.03 2.81 -15.87
N GLY A 211 18.54 1.59 -15.77
CA GLY A 211 19.27 1.14 -14.57
C GLY A 211 18.34 0.60 -13.47
N PRO A 212 18.84 0.47 -12.22
CA PRO A 212 18.11 -0.22 -11.15
C PRO A 212 16.84 0.52 -10.72
N ILE A 213 15.74 -0.23 -10.62
CA ILE A 213 14.45 0.28 -10.18
C ILE A 213 14.43 0.29 -8.66
N ARG A 214 14.36 1.49 -8.09
CA ARG A 214 14.36 1.70 -6.62
C ARG A 214 12.98 2.00 -6.04
N GLY A 215 11.99 2.23 -6.87
CA GLY A 215 10.59 2.48 -6.47
C GLY A 215 9.64 2.12 -7.59
N ILE A 216 8.49 1.58 -7.24
CA ILE A 216 7.38 1.29 -8.15
C ILE A 216 6.17 2.00 -7.54
N PRO A 217 5.89 3.26 -7.93
CA PRO A 217 4.67 3.91 -7.47
C PRO A 217 3.48 3.28 -8.21
N ILE A 218 2.70 2.49 -7.52
CA ILE A 218 1.42 2.01 -8.03
C ILE A 218 0.34 2.92 -7.46
N TYR A 219 -0.32 3.67 -8.33
CA TYR A 219 -1.48 4.44 -7.95
C TYR A 219 -2.68 3.49 -7.92
N HIS A 220 -3.14 3.17 -6.72
CA HIS A 220 -4.43 2.52 -6.56
C HIS A 220 -5.51 3.57 -6.86
N TRP A 221 -5.96 3.62 -8.10
CA TRP A 221 -7.17 4.36 -8.41
C TRP A 221 -8.31 3.62 -7.73
N ILE A 222 -8.88 4.26 -6.72
CA ILE A 222 -10.16 3.85 -6.16
C ILE A 222 -11.20 4.20 -7.24
N ILE A 223 -11.62 3.18 -7.97
CA ILE A 223 -12.75 3.29 -8.90
C ILE A 223 -14.02 3.02 -8.10
#